data_54a72b4fcb48eb4eb0291a04f81db4fc
#
_entry.id   54a72b4fcb48eb4eb0291a04f81db4fc
#
_cell.length_a   1.000
_cell.length_b   1.000
_cell.length_c   1.000
_cell.angle_alpha   90.00
_cell.angle_beta   90.00
_cell.angle_gamma   90.00
#
_symmetry.space_group_name_H-M   'P 1'
#
loop_
_entity.id
_entity.type
_entity.pdbx_description
1 polymer ?
#
loop_
_entity_poly.entity_id
_entity_poly.type
_entity_poly.pdbx_seq_one_letter_code
_entity_poly.pdbx_strand_id
1 'polypeptide(L)'
;EIYTLSLHDALPIWVSIATLGSHTSLHILQGAKEEGFRTAIVCEKGREVPYQRFDVADEYIIVDKFKDIVNEDVQQKLRDMNAIVIPHGSFVAYAGLDNVEDKFNVPMFGNRDILRWEAERDKERALLVEGEVRIPYKYDNPSEIDRPVMVKFPGARGGRGYFVASSPEEFNKKIDAMKARGWLEDSDVANAHIEEYVSGCNYCIHYFYSALEDEVELLGMDTRYESSIDGFVRMPAKDQLDIDLSPSYVVTGNHPAVIRESLLPQVFEMADKLVESAKKL
;
A
#
# COMPACT_ATOMS: atom_id res chain seq x y z
N GLU A 1 -31.77 40.17 -22.69
CA GLU A 1 -31.26 39.78 -21.35
C GLU A 1 -30.66 38.39 -21.46
N ILE A 2 -29.32 38.34 -21.45
CA ILE A 2 -28.57 37.09 -21.43
C ILE A 2 -28.56 36.68 -19.95
N TYR A 3 -29.34 35.66 -19.59
CA TYR A 3 -29.23 35.02 -18.30
C TYR A 3 -27.89 34.29 -18.25
N THR A 4 -26.91 34.90 -17.64
CA THR A 4 -25.72 34.22 -17.17
C THR A 4 -26.16 33.35 -16.02
N LEU A 5 -26.49 32.09 -16.28
CA LEU A 5 -26.57 31.07 -15.22
C LEU A 5 -25.19 31.04 -14.59
N SER A 6 -25.10 31.54 -13.35
CA SER A 6 -23.89 31.37 -12.57
C SER A 6 -23.73 29.86 -12.29
N LEU A 7 -22.50 29.38 -12.27
CA LEU A 7 -22.22 27.98 -11.86
C LEU A 7 -22.80 27.62 -10.48
N HIS A 8 -23.21 28.62 -9.70
CA HIS A 8 -23.91 28.46 -8.41
C HIS A 8 -25.41 28.10 -8.55
N ASP A 9 -26.01 28.28 -9.71
CA ASP A 9 -27.43 27.97 -9.95
C ASP A 9 -27.64 26.58 -10.57
N ALA A 10 -26.58 25.92 -11.02
CA ALA A 10 -26.63 24.49 -11.29
C ALA A 10 -26.79 23.79 -9.91
N LEU A 11 -27.83 22.95 -9.76
CA LEU A 11 -27.95 22.07 -8.61
C LEU A 11 -26.61 21.39 -8.43
N PRO A 12 -25.93 21.53 -7.26
CA PRO A 12 -24.64 20.95 -7.07
C PRO A 12 -24.77 19.45 -7.30
N ILE A 13 -24.04 18.93 -8.29
CA ILE A 13 -23.88 17.48 -8.44
C ILE A 13 -23.08 17.06 -7.21
N TRP A 14 -23.80 16.63 -6.17
CA TRP A 14 -23.16 16.18 -4.95
C TRP A 14 -22.39 14.91 -5.25
N VAL A 15 -21.08 15.06 -5.38
CA VAL A 15 -20.17 13.93 -5.41
C VAL A 15 -19.89 13.48 -3.99
N SER A 16 -19.98 12.19 -3.74
CA SER A 16 -19.58 11.60 -2.47
C SER A 16 -18.23 10.92 -2.63
N ILE A 17 -17.39 11.03 -1.63
CA ILE A 17 -16.13 10.26 -1.55
C ILE A 17 -16.38 9.01 -0.72
N ALA A 18 -16.07 7.85 -1.30
CA ALA A 18 -16.27 6.57 -0.63
C ALA A 18 -14.95 5.79 -0.53
N THR A 19 -14.83 4.93 0.48
CA THR A 19 -13.68 4.02 0.62
C THR A 19 -14.05 2.78 1.44
N LEU A 20 -13.16 1.76 1.47
CA LEU A 20 -13.28 0.61 2.37
C LEU A 20 -12.85 0.98 3.79
N GLY A 21 -13.57 0.48 4.81
CA GLY A 21 -13.31 0.73 6.22
C GLY A 21 -12.09 0.01 6.77
N SER A 22 -10.90 0.34 6.26
CA SER A 22 -9.62 -0.25 6.64
C SER A 22 -8.47 0.70 6.35
N HIS A 23 -7.26 0.34 6.76
CA HIS A 23 -6.01 1.03 6.46
C HIS A 23 -6.09 2.55 6.74
N THR A 24 -5.99 3.39 5.71
CA THR A 24 -5.97 4.85 5.78
C THR A 24 -7.33 5.52 5.57
N SER A 25 -8.41 4.76 5.62
CA SER A 25 -9.76 5.27 5.36
C SER A 25 -10.20 6.44 6.27
N LEU A 26 -9.73 6.48 7.52
CA LEU A 26 -9.97 7.64 8.39
C LEU A 26 -9.41 8.93 7.79
N HIS A 27 -8.18 8.90 7.26
CA HIS A 27 -7.54 10.06 6.65
C HIS A 27 -8.24 10.47 5.35
N ILE A 28 -8.62 9.50 4.51
CA ILE A 28 -9.34 9.75 3.25
C ILE A 28 -10.67 10.46 3.55
N LEU A 29 -11.47 9.92 4.47
CA LEU A 29 -12.79 10.49 4.79
C LEU A 29 -12.67 11.83 5.53
N GLN A 30 -11.68 11.99 6.42
CA GLN A 30 -11.42 13.25 7.07
C GLN A 30 -11.08 14.34 6.05
N GLY A 31 -10.13 14.07 5.15
CA GLY A 31 -9.77 15.02 4.10
C GLY A 31 -10.94 15.34 3.18
N ALA A 32 -11.74 14.35 2.81
CA ALA A 32 -12.92 14.58 2.00
C ALA A 32 -13.95 15.49 2.69
N LYS A 33 -14.16 15.33 4.01
CA LYS A 33 -15.04 16.24 4.79
C LYS A 33 -14.47 17.66 4.88
N GLU A 34 -13.18 17.79 5.06
CA GLU A 34 -12.50 19.10 5.10
C GLU A 34 -12.65 19.87 3.77
N GLU A 35 -12.68 19.13 2.65
CA GLU A 35 -12.95 19.68 1.31
C GLU A 35 -14.45 19.84 1.00
N GLY A 36 -15.35 19.54 1.93
CA GLY A 36 -16.80 19.74 1.81
C GLY A 36 -17.54 18.63 1.06
N PHE A 37 -16.92 17.48 0.80
CA PHE A 37 -17.59 16.34 0.19
C PHE A 37 -18.45 15.58 1.19
N ARG A 38 -19.54 14.99 0.69
CA ARG A 38 -20.22 13.91 1.42
C ARG A 38 -19.31 12.68 1.44
N THR A 39 -19.38 11.92 2.53
CA THR A 39 -18.51 10.78 2.73
C THR A 39 -19.28 9.50 2.97
N ALA A 40 -18.83 8.40 2.41
CA ALA A 40 -19.41 7.08 2.58
C ALA A 40 -18.31 6.04 2.87
N ILE A 41 -18.64 5.05 3.70
CA ILE A 41 -17.74 3.98 4.03
C ILE A 41 -18.40 2.62 3.85
N VAL A 42 -17.68 1.70 3.17
CA VAL A 42 -18.06 0.30 3.10
C VAL A 42 -17.29 -0.45 4.18
N CYS A 43 -18.00 -0.93 5.21
CA CYS A 43 -17.42 -1.54 6.40
C CYS A 43 -17.89 -2.97 6.62
N GLU A 44 -16.99 -3.87 7.04
CA GLU A 44 -17.42 -5.12 7.67
C GLU A 44 -18.10 -4.82 8.99
N LYS A 45 -19.16 -5.59 9.27
CA LYS A 45 -19.93 -5.49 10.51
C LYS A 45 -19.02 -5.54 11.75
N GLY A 46 -19.15 -4.55 12.61
CA GLY A 46 -18.36 -4.39 13.84
C GLY A 46 -17.06 -3.60 13.67
N ARG A 47 -16.67 -3.24 12.45
CA ARG A 47 -15.48 -2.41 12.18
C ARG A 47 -15.82 -0.93 11.95
N GLU A 48 -17.09 -0.55 12.04
CA GLU A 48 -17.57 0.83 11.85
C GLU A 48 -17.27 1.76 13.04
N VAL A 49 -17.00 1.21 14.21
CA VAL A 49 -16.86 1.97 15.47
C VAL A 49 -15.83 3.10 15.41
N PRO A 50 -14.62 2.93 14.86
CA PRO A 50 -13.66 4.04 14.73
C PRO A 50 -14.22 5.21 13.92
N TYR A 51 -14.88 4.91 12.79
CA TYR A 51 -15.40 5.93 11.87
C TYR A 51 -16.57 6.69 12.48
N GLN A 52 -17.42 6.01 13.27
CA GLN A 52 -18.47 6.65 14.05
C GLN A 52 -17.91 7.54 15.16
N ARG A 53 -16.83 7.10 15.83
CA ARG A 53 -16.18 7.87 16.89
C ARG A 53 -15.51 9.14 16.40
N PHE A 54 -14.91 9.09 15.21
CA PHE A 54 -14.28 10.24 14.55
C PHE A 54 -15.26 11.06 13.71
N ASP A 55 -16.50 10.59 13.54
CA ASP A 55 -17.54 11.26 12.75
C ASP A 55 -17.09 11.63 11.33
N VAL A 56 -16.37 10.72 10.68
CA VAL A 56 -15.78 10.97 9.36
C VAL A 56 -16.63 10.46 8.20
N ALA A 57 -17.69 9.69 8.45
CA ALA A 57 -18.56 9.15 7.41
C ALA A 57 -20.00 9.60 7.63
N ASP A 58 -20.62 10.14 6.58
CA ASP A 58 -22.04 10.49 6.56
C ASP A 58 -22.93 9.28 6.31
N GLU A 59 -22.44 8.31 5.52
CA GLU A 59 -23.15 7.09 5.15
C GLU A 59 -22.31 5.84 5.42
N TYR A 60 -22.99 4.78 5.92
CA TYR A 60 -22.37 3.50 6.25
C TYR A 60 -23.03 2.38 5.45
N ILE A 61 -22.25 1.72 4.58
CA ILE A 61 -22.66 0.51 3.88
C ILE A 61 -22.03 -0.67 4.61
N ILE A 62 -22.83 -1.36 5.42
CA ILE A 62 -22.34 -2.50 6.21
C ILE A 62 -22.43 -3.77 5.37
N VAL A 63 -21.34 -4.50 5.29
CA VAL A 63 -21.18 -5.76 4.56
C VAL A 63 -20.71 -6.86 5.51
N ASP A 64 -20.88 -8.12 5.10
CA ASP A 64 -20.37 -9.25 5.88
C ASP A 64 -18.86 -9.40 5.70
N LYS A 65 -18.37 -9.18 4.47
CA LYS A 65 -16.94 -9.20 4.10
C LYS A 65 -16.62 -8.05 3.17
N PHE A 66 -15.41 -7.51 3.26
CA PHE A 66 -14.97 -6.43 2.37
C PHE A 66 -15.04 -6.77 0.89
N LYS A 67 -14.84 -8.05 0.52
CA LYS A 67 -14.99 -8.51 -0.86
C LYS A 67 -16.41 -8.29 -1.43
N ASP A 68 -17.40 -8.10 -0.56
CA ASP A 68 -18.78 -7.88 -0.97
C ASP A 68 -19.00 -6.49 -1.58
N ILE A 69 -17.99 -5.62 -1.57
CA ILE A 69 -18.03 -4.33 -2.27
C ILE A 69 -18.33 -4.49 -3.77
N VAL A 70 -17.98 -5.63 -4.37
CA VAL A 70 -18.25 -5.91 -5.78
C VAL A 70 -19.66 -6.47 -6.03
N ASN A 71 -20.45 -6.72 -4.99
CA ASN A 71 -21.84 -7.15 -5.13
C ASN A 71 -22.68 -5.98 -5.68
N GLU A 72 -23.58 -6.29 -6.59
CA GLU A 72 -24.35 -5.27 -7.32
C GLU A 72 -25.18 -4.36 -6.40
N ASP A 73 -25.74 -4.89 -5.31
CA ASP A 73 -26.53 -4.11 -4.35
C ASP A 73 -25.68 -3.09 -3.60
N VAL A 74 -24.41 -3.41 -3.30
CA VAL A 74 -23.44 -2.48 -2.69
C VAL A 74 -23.01 -1.43 -3.70
N GLN A 75 -22.66 -1.84 -4.91
CA GLN A 75 -22.27 -0.95 -5.97
C GLN A 75 -23.41 0.02 -6.36
N GLN A 76 -24.66 -0.48 -6.38
CA GLN A 76 -25.81 0.37 -6.66
C GLN A 76 -25.97 1.46 -5.61
N LYS A 77 -25.80 1.14 -4.33
CA LYS A 77 -25.82 2.17 -3.26
C LYS A 77 -24.74 3.23 -3.45
N LEU A 78 -23.54 2.81 -3.85
CA LEU A 78 -22.45 3.76 -4.16
C LEU A 78 -22.77 4.64 -5.36
N ARG A 79 -23.35 4.08 -6.42
CA ARG A 79 -23.79 4.86 -7.61
C ARG A 79 -24.93 5.82 -7.29
N ASP A 80 -25.91 5.39 -6.46
CA ASP A 80 -27.04 6.23 -6.04
C ASP A 80 -26.59 7.45 -5.23
N MET A 81 -25.43 7.33 -4.54
CA MET A 81 -24.78 8.44 -3.84
C MET A 81 -23.85 9.26 -4.73
N ASN A 82 -23.78 8.96 -6.02
CA ASN A 82 -22.81 9.55 -6.93
C ASN A 82 -21.36 9.47 -6.38
N ALA A 83 -21.00 8.30 -5.86
CA ALA A 83 -19.74 8.12 -5.16
C ALA A 83 -18.58 7.88 -6.12
N ILE A 84 -17.44 8.49 -5.79
CA ILE A 84 -16.12 8.14 -6.31
C ILE A 84 -15.39 7.37 -5.21
N VAL A 85 -14.97 6.15 -5.51
CA VAL A 85 -14.24 5.32 -4.55
C VAL A 85 -12.75 5.65 -4.61
N ILE A 86 -12.17 5.98 -3.46
CA ILE A 86 -10.72 6.15 -3.32
C ILE A 86 -10.15 4.84 -2.79
N PRO A 87 -9.36 4.11 -3.61
CA PRO A 87 -8.67 2.91 -3.17
C PRO A 87 -7.51 3.27 -2.22
N HIS A 88 -7.18 2.35 -1.34
CA HIS A 88 -6.03 2.44 -0.45
C HIS A 88 -5.27 1.10 -0.43
N GLY A 89 -4.14 1.02 0.27
CA GLY A 89 -3.24 -0.13 0.24
C GLY A 89 -3.86 -1.51 0.58
N SER A 90 -5.03 -1.54 1.25
CA SER A 90 -5.76 -2.81 1.50
C SER A 90 -6.90 -3.06 0.52
N PHE A 91 -7.20 -2.14 -0.40
CA PHE A 91 -8.38 -2.26 -1.27
C PHE A 91 -8.33 -3.53 -2.11
N VAL A 92 -7.25 -3.72 -2.86
CA VAL A 92 -7.06 -4.91 -3.71
C VAL A 92 -6.94 -6.19 -2.88
N ALA A 93 -6.26 -6.13 -1.72
CA ALA A 93 -6.10 -7.27 -0.84
C ALA A 93 -7.43 -7.81 -0.31
N TYR A 94 -8.42 -6.95 -0.10
CA TYR A 94 -9.74 -7.34 0.40
C TYR A 94 -10.76 -7.61 -0.71
N ALA A 95 -10.82 -6.75 -1.71
CA ALA A 95 -11.78 -6.89 -2.82
C ALA A 95 -11.37 -8.00 -3.81
N GLY A 96 -10.06 -8.22 -3.96
CA GLY A 96 -9.46 -9.10 -4.96
C GLY A 96 -9.26 -8.39 -6.30
N LEU A 97 -8.07 -8.49 -6.85
CA LEU A 97 -7.68 -7.76 -8.07
C LEU A 97 -8.61 -8.04 -9.26
N ASP A 98 -8.83 -9.33 -9.56
CA ASP A 98 -9.70 -9.75 -10.67
C ASP A 98 -11.15 -9.27 -10.47
N ASN A 99 -11.63 -9.25 -9.22
CA ASN A 99 -12.96 -8.72 -8.91
C ASN A 99 -13.04 -7.21 -9.14
N VAL A 100 -11.97 -6.48 -8.82
CA VAL A 100 -11.92 -5.02 -9.05
C VAL A 100 -11.89 -4.72 -10.54
N GLU A 101 -11.11 -5.46 -11.31
CA GLU A 101 -11.01 -5.28 -12.76
C GLU A 101 -12.29 -5.69 -13.48
N ASP A 102 -12.83 -6.89 -13.18
CA ASP A 102 -13.91 -7.51 -13.95
C ASP A 102 -15.31 -7.11 -13.48
N LYS A 103 -15.50 -6.80 -12.19
CA LYS A 103 -16.83 -6.68 -11.58
C LYS A 103 -17.11 -5.34 -10.93
N PHE A 104 -16.08 -4.57 -10.60
CA PHE A 104 -16.29 -3.30 -9.90
C PHE A 104 -16.61 -2.18 -10.90
N ASN A 105 -17.87 -1.79 -10.94
CA ASN A 105 -18.40 -0.78 -11.88
C ASN A 105 -18.91 0.47 -11.14
N VAL A 106 -18.07 1.01 -10.24
CA VAL A 106 -18.26 2.30 -9.58
C VAL A 106 -17.08 3.18 -9.98
N PRO A 107 -17.28 4.49 -10.19
CA PRO A 107 -16.18 5.42 -10.41
C PRO A 107 -15.12 5.28 -9.33
N MET A 108 -13.85 5.17 -9.72
CA MET A 108 -12.73 5.02 -8.82
C MET A 108 -11.68 6.08 -9.12
N PHE A 109 -11.13 6.69 -8.09
CA PHE A 109 -10.09 7.68 -8.23
C PHE A 109 -8.75 7.02 -8.61
N GLY A 110 -8.03 7.63 -9.53
CA GLY A 110 -6.76 7.13 -10.04
C GLY A 110 -6.91 6.17 -11.23
N ASN A 111 -5.78 5.65 -11.68
CA ASN A 111 -5.75 4.69 -12.78
C ASN A 111 -5.99 3.27 -12.25
N ARG A 112 -7.08 2.63 -12.67
CA ARG A 112 -7.44 1.28 -12.24
C ARG A 112 -6.42 0.23 -12.70
N ASP A 113 -5.86 0.39 -13.89
CA ASP A 113 -4.95 -0.57 -14.48
C ASP A 113 -3.61 -0.66 -13.72
N ILE A 114 -3.20 0.42 -13.03
CA ILE A 114 -1.99 0.43 -12.22
C ILE A 114 -2.07 -0.50 -11.00
N LEU A 115 -3.28 -0.83 -10.53
CA LEU A 115 -3.46 -1.70 -9.36
C LEU A 115 -2.86 -3.09 -9.56
N ARG A 116 -2.89 -3.62 -10.79
CA ARG A 116 -2.25 -4.90 -11.11
C ARG A 116 -0.73 -4.78 -11.11
N TRP A 117 -0.20 -3.66 -11.56
CA TRP A 117 1.24 -3.39 -11.55
C TRP A 117 1.78 -3.24 -10.13
N GLU A 118 1.01 -2.66 -9.22
CA GLU A 118 1.36 -2.57 -7.80
C GLU A 118 1.24 -3.92 -7.09
N ALA A 119 0.19 -4.69 -7.38
CA ALA A 119 -0.10 -5.93 -6.68
C ALA A 119 0.87 -7.09 -7.01
N GLU A 120 1.41 -7.11 -8.23
CA GLU A 120 2.31 -8.14 -8.71
C GLU A 120 3.77 -7.67 -8.64
N ARG A 121 4.58 -8.26 -7.75
CA ARG A 121 5.98 -7.82 -7.48
C ARG A 121 6.86 -7.71 -8.72
N ASP A 122 6.71 -8.63 -9.67
CA ASP A 122 7.53 -8.59 -10.89
C ASP A 122 7.10 -7.44 -11.82
N LYS A 123 5.82 -7.06 -11.81
CA LYS A 123 5.33 -5.90 -12.55
C LYS A 123 5.74 -4.60 -11.86
N GLU A 124 5.56 -4.51 -10.53
CA GLU A 124 6.07 -3.38 -9.74
C GLU A 124 7.55 -3.14 -10.02
N ARG A 125 8.35 -4.21 -9.98
CA ARG A 125 9.77 -4.14 -10.30
C ARG A 125 10.04 -3.70 -11.74
N ALA A 126 9.28 -4.24 -12.71
CA ALA A 126 9.42 -3.87 -14.12
C ALA A 126 9.13 -2.38 -14.34
N LEU A 127 8.11 -1.84 -13.68
CA LEU A 127 7.77 -0.41 -13.70
C LEU A 127 8.92 0.47 -13.19
N LEU A 128 9.53 0.08 -12.07
CA LEU A 128 10.65 0.80 -11.48
C LEU A 128 11.92 0.71 -12.35
N VAL A 129 12.19 -0.45 -12.95
CA VAL A 129 13.32 -0.64 -13.88
C VAL A 129 13.13 0.17 -15.15
N GLU A 130 11.93 0.16 -15.74
CA GLU A 130 11.60 0.97 -16.93
C GLU A 130 11.79 2.47 -16.65
N GLY A 131 11.45 2.92 -15.44
CA GLY A 131 11.65 4.28 -14.97
C GLY A 131 13.10 4.59 -14.59
N GLU A 132 14.04 3.65 -14.72
CA GLU A 132 15.44 3.81 -14.27
C GLU A 132 15.55 4.22 -12.79
N VAL A 133 14.58 3.83 -11.98
CA VAL A 133 14.62 4.03 -10.52
C VAL A 133 15.57 3.03 -9.91
N ARG A 134 16.47 3.48 -9.04
CA ARG A 134 17.39 2.59 -8.36
C ARG A 134 16.67 1.68 -7.38
N ILE A 135 16.80 0.39 -7.58
CA ILE A 135 16.16 -0.66 -6.77
C ILE A 135 17.20 -1.65 -6.25
N PRO A 136 16.88 -2.43 -5.17
CA PRO A 136 17.77 -3.48 -4.68
C PRO A 136 18.08 -4.52 -5.77
N TYR A 137 19.31 -5.05 -5.76
CA TYR A 137 19.69 -6.12 -6.67
C TYR A 137 18.88 -7.39 -6.38
N LYS A 138 18.35 -8.04 -7.43
CA LYS A 138 17.61 -9.30 -7.33
C LYS A 138 18.53 -10.47 -7.61
N TYR A 139 18.50 -11.47 -6.76
CA TYR A 139 19.18 -12.75 -6.94
C TYR A 139 18.22 -13.76 -7.54
N ASP A 140 18.62 -14.43 -8.62
CA ASP A 140 17.79 -15.47 -9.24
C ASP A 140 17.97 -16.82 -8.56
N ASN A 141 19.12 -17.04 -7.92
CA ASN A 141 19.45 -18.30 -7.26
C ASN A 141 19.99 -18.08 -5.85
N PRO A 142 19.48 -18.80 -4.83
CA PRO A 142 20.02 -18.73 -3.48
C PRO A 142 21.52 -19.05 -3.37
N SER A 143 22.09 -19.84 -4.29
CA SER A 143 23.52 -20.15 -4.31
C SER A 143 24.43 -18.96 -4.63
N GLU A 144 23.85 -17.86 -5.13
CA GLU A 144 24.56 -16.63 -5.49
C GLU A 144 24.66 -15.63 -4.34
N ILE A 145 24.05 -15.94 -3.19
CA ILE A 145 24.04 -15.05 -2.02
C ILE A 145 25.47 -14.87 -1.50
N ASP A 146 26.02 -13.66 -1.69
CA ASP A 146 27.38 -13.27 -1.30
C ASP A 146 27.40 -12.15 -0.24
N ARG A 147 26.25 -11.64 0.13
CA ARG A 147 26.03 -10.54 1.08
C ARG A 147 24.64 -10.65 1.72
N PRO A 148 24.32 -9.83 2.73
CA PRO A 148 22.98 -9.82 3.32
C PRO A 148 21.88 -9.58 2.27
N VAL A 149 20.89 -10.46 2.26
CA VAL A 149 19.71 -10.41 1.41
C VAL A 149 18.43 -10.45 2.23
N MET A 150 17.38 -9.83 1.70
CA MET A 150 16.02 -9.98 2.17
C MET A 150 15.31 -11.04 1.31
N VAL A 151 14.85 -12.11 1.94
CA VAL A 151 14.06 -13.16 1.28
C VAL A 151 12.60 -12.93 1.61
N LYS A 152 11.75 -12.78 0.59
CA LYS A 152 10.32 -12.52 0.71
C LYS A 152 9.52 -13.62 0.05
N PHE A 153 8.45 -14.08 0.69
CA PHE A 153 7.55 -15.09 0.15
C PHE A 153 6.25 -14.49 -0.37
N PRO A 154 5.54 -15.17 -1.28
CA PRO A 154 4.26 -14.69 -1.79
C PRO A 154 3.21 -14.50 -0.70
N GLY A 155 2.38 -13.47 -0.86
CA GLY A 155 1.26 -13.16 0.03
C GLY A 155 1.64 -12.35 1.26
N ALA A 156 0.64 -11.73 1.88
CA ALA A 156 0.79 -10.93 3.11
C ALA A 156 0.73 -11.85 4.34
N ARG A 157 1.87 -12.34 4.81
CA ARG A 157 1.98 -13.32 5.91
C ARG A 157 2.50 -12.72 7.23
N GLY A 158 2.62 -11.40 7.31
CA GLY A 158 3.23 -10.72 8.44
C GLY A 158 4.69 -11.17 8.63
N GLY A 159 5.17 -11.30 9.86
CA GLY A 159 6.53 -11.73 10.16
C GLY A 159 6.93 -13.14 9.68
N ARG A 160 6.00 -13.90 9.11
CA ARG A 160 6.26 -15.22 8.49
C ARG A 160 6.55 -15.12 6.99
N GLY A 161 6.45 -13.95 6.41
CA GLY A 161 6.56 -13.72 4.98
C GLY A 161 7.96 -13.39 4.49
N TYR A 162 8.97 -13.32 5.37
CA TYR A 162 10.33 -12.95 5.00
C TYR A 162 11.36 -13.26 6.10
N PHE A 163 12.63 -13.27 5.67
CA PHE A 163 13.79 -13.32 6.58
C PHE A 163 15.02 -12.70 5.90
N VAL A 164 16.06 -12.42 6.70
CA VAL A 164 17.37 -11.99 6.20
C VAL A 164 18.32 -13.18 6.22
N ALA A 165 19.16 -13.33 5.19
CA ALA A 165 20.24 -14.31 5.14
C ALA A 165 21.49 -13.68 4.53
N SER A 166 22.68 -14.14 4.93
CA SER A 166 23.96 -13.61 4.44
C SER A 166 24.78 -14.64 3.63
N SER A 167 24.26 -15.85 3.54
CA SER A 167 24.89 -16.93 2.75
C SER A 167 23.85 -17.97 2.33
N PRO A 168 24.18 -18.84 1.33
CA PRO A 168 23.35 -19.95 0.93
C PRO A 168 23.04 -20.93 2.09
N GLU A 169 24.01 -21.17 2.96
CA GLU A 169 23.85 -22.05 4.10
C GLU A 169 22.84 -21.49 5.10
N GLU A 170 22.92 -20.19 5.39
CA GLU A 170 21.98 -19.52 6.27
C GLU A 170 20.58 -19.49 5.67
N PHE A 171 20.48 -19.26 4.36
CA PHE A 171 19.22 -19.34 3.63
C PHE A 171 18.56 -20.72 3.83
N ASN A 172 19.28 -21.81 3.53
CA ASN A 172 18.77 -23.16 3.66
C ASN A 172 18.36 -23.49 5.10
N LYS A 173 19.19 -23.12 6.09
CA LYS A 173 18.88 -23.33 7.52
C LYS A 173 17.58 -22.65 7.94
N LYS A 174 17.33 -21.42 7.47
CA LYS A 174 16.09 -20.67 7.77
C LYS A 174 14.88 -21.26 7.06
N ILE A 175 15.02 -21.68 5.81
CA ILE A 175 13.96 -22.40 5.08
C ILE A 175 13.56 -23.66 5.84
N ASP A 176 14.52 -24.50 6.23
CA ASP A 176 14.25 -25.75 6.94
C ASP A 176 13.53 -25.50 8.27
N ALA A 177 13.98 -24.49 9.02
CA ALA A 177 13.34 -24.10 10.27
C ALA A 177 11.90 -23.59 10.08
N MET A 178 11.62 -22.81 9.03
CA MET A 178 10.28 -22.31 8.73
C MET A 178 9.35 -23.42 8.22
N LYS A 179 9.86 -24.35 7.41
CA LYS A 179 9.12 -25.56 7.00
C LYS A 179 8.79 -26.45 8.20
N ALA A 180 9.74 -26.69 9.09
CA ALA A 180 9.51 -27.47 10.31
C ALA A 180 8.43 -26.89 11.23
N ARG A 181 8.23 -25.56 11.20
CA ARG A 181 7.14 -24.86 11.90
C ARG A 181 5.81 -24.84 11.10
N GLY A 182 5.77 -25.42 9.91
CA GLY A 182 4.59 -25.38 9.03
C GLY A 182 4.26 -23.99 8.48
N TRP A 183 5.25 -23.11 8.36
CA TRP A 183 5.07 -21.74 7.86
C TRP A 183 5.26 -21.62 6.36
N LEU A 184 6.02 -22.53 5.74
CA LEU A 184 6.34 -22.55 4.32
C LEU A 184 6.08 -23.93 3.70
N GLU A 185 5.64 -23.91 2.45
CA GLU A 185 5.56 -25.07 1.57
C GLU A 185 6.65 -24.97 0.48
N ASP A 186 6.87 -26.07 -0.28
CA ASP A 186 7.85 -26.09 -1.37
C ASP A 186 7.54 -25.07 -2.47
N SER A 187 6.27 -24.84 -2.73
CA SER A 187 5.80 -23.82 -3.66
C SER A 187 6.15 -22.41 -3.24
N ASP A 188 6.15 -22.12 -1.93
CA ASP A 188 6.57 -20.81 -1.41
C ASP A 188 8.05 -20.58 -1.66
N VAL A 189 8.86 -21.60 -1.43
CA VAL A 189 10.32 -21.52 -1.63
C VAL A 189 10.65 -21.35 -3.10
N ALA A 190 9.95 -22.06 -4.00
CA ALA A 190 10.14 -21.94 -5.44
C ALA A 190 9.79 -20.54 -5.98
N ASN A 191 8.88 -19.82 -5.30
CA ASN A 191 8.45 -18.48 -5.64
C ASN A 191 9.01 -17.39 -4.71
N ALA A 192 10.09 -17.71 -3.97
CA ALA A 192 10.75 -16.75 -3.10
C ALA A 192 11.43 -15.64 -3.91
N HIS A 193 11.21 -14.40 -3.48
CA HIS A 193 11.90 -13.24 -4.02
C HIS A 193 13.11 -12.93 -3.13
N ILE A 194 14.30 -12.97 -3.71
CA ILE A 194 15.56 -12.73 -3.01
C ILE A 194 16.14 -11.42 -3.53
N GLU A 195 16.34 -10.45 -2.65
CA GLU A 195 16.90 -9.16 -3.03
C GLU A 195 17.96 -8.69 -2.03
N GLU A 196 18.83 -7.81 -2.47
CA GLU A 196 19.83 -7.17 -1.63
C GLU A 196 19.17 -6.54 -0.40
N TYR A 197 19.75 -6.77 0.78
CA TYR A 197 19.37 -6.07 1.99
C TYR A 197 20.03 -4.69 2.00
N VAL A 198 19.27 -3.65 1.70
CA VAL A 198 19.75 -2.28 1.71
C VAL A 198 19.74 -1.77 3.16
N SER A 199 20.93 -1.57 3.72
CA SER A 199 21.09 -0.98 5.05
C SER A 199 20.98 0.54 4.98
N GLY A 200 20.12 1.12 5.81
CA GLY A 200 19.95 2.58 5.88
C GLY A 200 18.70 3.01 6.62
N CYS A 201 18.41 4.30 6.54
CA CYS A 201 17.16 4.85 7.06
C CYS A 201 16.05 4.68 6.02
N ASN A 202 14.92 4.16 6.45
CA ASN A 202 13.75 4.00 5.60
C ASN A 202 12.86 5.25 5.67
N TYR A 203 12.53 5.79 4.51
CA TYR A 203 11.54 6.83 4.34
C TYR A 203 10.46 6.36 3.37
N CYS A 204 9.21 6.62 3.70
CA CYS A 204 8.09 6.50 2.77
C CYS A 204 7.78 7.89 2.25
N ILE A 205 7.93 8.08 0.96
CA ILE A 205 7.67 9.36 0.31
C ILE A 205 6.31 9.27 -0.38
N HIS A 206 5.45 10.25 -0.13
CA HIS A 206 4.10 10.29 -0.67
C HIS A 206 4.04 11.30 -1.80
N TYR A 207 3.71 10.84 -2.99
CA TYR A 207 3.55 11.66 -4.18
C TYR A 207 2.10 11.59 -4.68
N PHE A 208 1.69 12.65 -5.32
CA PHE A 208 0.48 12.71 -6.12
C PHE A 208 0.84 13.22 -7.52
N TYR A 209 0.43 12.47 -8.53
CA TYR A 209 0.53 12.94 -9.91
C TYR A 209 -0.81 13.51 -10.34
N SER A 210 -0.82 14.81 -10.66
CA SER A 210 -1.97 15.50 -11.21
C SER A 210 -1.99 15.34 -12.75
N ALA A 211 -2.89 14.51 -13.25
CA ALA A 211 -3.06 14.35 -14.69
C ALA A 211 -3.64 15.61 -15.37
N LEU A 212 -4.22 16.54 -14.60
CA LEU A 212 -4.76 17.79 -15.11
C LEU A 212 -3.67 18.83 -15.34
N GLU A 213 -2.66 18.86 -14.48
CA GLU A 213 -1.57 19.83 -14.49
C GLU A 213 -0.28 19.24 -15.07
N ASP A 214 -0.25 17.92 -15.25
CA ASP A 214 0.92 17.14 -15.67
C ASP A 214 2.12 17.33 -14.72
N GLU A 215 1.86 17.40 -13.42
CA GLU A 215 2.84 17.67 -12.39
C GLU A 215 2.80 16.62 -11.27
N VAL A 216 3.97 16.39 -10.66
CA VAL A 216 4.11 15.56 -9.48
C VAL A 216 4.22 16.42 -8.24
N GLU A 217 3.31 16.23 -7.30
CA GLU A 217 3.31 16.89 -6.01
C GLU A 217 3.88 15.99 -4.93
N LEU A 218 4.76 16.55 -4.08
CA LEU A 218 5.22 15.89 -2.86
C LEU A 218 4.24 16.20 -1.74
N LEU A 219 3.44 15.20 -1.35
CA LEU A 219 2.44 15.35 -0.28
C LEU A 219 3.04 15.26 1.12
N GLY A 220 4.19 14.61 1.27
CA GLY A 220 4.86 14.46 2.54
C GLY A 220 5.71 13.20 2.61
N MET A 221 6.22 12.92 3.79
CA MET A 221 7.02 11.73 4.04
C MET A 221 6.89 11.26 5.48
N ASP A 222 7.06 9.96 5.66
CA ASP A 222 7.05 9.35 6.98
C ASP A 222 8.13 8.27 7.13
N THR A 223 8.33 7.83 8.36
CA THR A 223 8.97 6.57 8.72
C THR A 223 7.95 5.67 9.39
N ARG A 224 8.18 4.36 9.35
CA ARG A 224 7.26 3.38 9.90
C ARG A 224 7.77 2.83 11.22
N TYR A 225 6.86 2.67 12.18
CA TYR A 225 7.10 1.82 13.34
C TYR A 225 6.79 0.38 12.95
N GLU A 226 7.79 -0.47 13.12
CA GLU A 226 7.69 -1.89 12.79
C GLU A 226 7.70 -2.70 14.08
N SER A 227 6.79 -3.66 14.24
CA SER A 227 6.49 -4.31 15.52
C SER A 227 7.73 -4.78 16.29
N SER A 228 8.16 -6.01 16.21
CA SER A 228 9.26 -6.47 17.08
C SER A 228 10.64 -5.87 16.75
N ILE A 229 10.88 -5.44 15.51
CA ILE A 229 12.19 -4.91 15.11
C ILE A 229 12.55 -3.62 15.85
N ASP A 230 11.61 -2.71 16.05
CA ASP A 230 11.84 -1.46 16.78
C ASP A 230 12.20 -1.68 18.25
N GLY A 231 11.60 -2.70 18.88
CA GLY A 231 11.95 -3.10 20.23
C GLY A 231 13.33 -3.77 20.29
N PHE A 232 13.58 -4.68 19.34
CA PHE A 232 14.80 -5.46 19.28
C PHE A 232 16.06 -4.59 19.10
N VAL A 233 16.04 -3.63 18.17
CA VAL A 233 17.21 -2.76 17.91
C VAL A 233 17.54 -1.79 19.04
N ARG A 234 16.64 -1.62 20.01
CA ARG A 234 16.86 -0.79 21.21
C ARG A 234 17.49 -1.57 22.37
N MET A 235 17.58 -2.89 22.24
CA MET A 235 18.23 -3.73 23.25
C MET A 235 19.75 -3.59 23.18
N PRO A 236 20.48 -3.78 24.29
CA PRO A 236 21.92 -3.90 24.26
C PRO A 236 22.37 -5.01 23.29
N ALA A 237 23.46 -4.79 22.56
CA ALA A 237 23.94 -5.74 21.56
C ALA A 237 24.17 -7.16 22.13
N LYS A 238 24.60 -7.27 23.38
CA LYS A 238 24.74 -8.54 24.09
C LYS A 238 23.41 -9.30 24.13
N ASP A 239 22.35 -8.61 24.52
CA ASP A 239 21.02 -9.26 24.67
C ASP A 239 20.42 -9.60 23.32
N GLN A 240 20.73 -8.81 22.26
CA GLN A 240 20.31 -9.13 20.89
C GLN A 240 20.93 -10.47 20.40
N LEU A 241 22.17 -10.77 20.77
CA LEU A 241 22.85 -12.00 20.35
C LEU A 241 22.30 -13.25 21.07
N ASP A 242 21.75 -13.08 22.25
CA ASP A 242 21.25 -14.19 23.10
C ASP A 242 19.77 -14.54 22.78
N ILE A 243 19.09 -13.74 21.97
CA ILE A 243 17.66 -13.93 21.65
C ILE A 243 17.50 -14.55 20.26
N ASP A 244 16.89 -15.74 20.21
CA ASP A 244 16.40 -16.34 18.94
C ASP A 244 15.07 -15.68 18.54
N LEU A 245 15.13 -14.43 18.10
CA LEU A 245 14.00 -13.66 17.62
C LEU A 245 13.96 -13.63 16.09
N SER A 246 12.80 -14.00 15.53
CA SER A 246 12.50 -13.69 14.14
C SER A 246 11.93 -12.26 14.09
N PRO A 247 12.66 -11.28 13.53
CA PRO A 247 12.17 -9.91 13.46
C PRO A 247 10.83 -9.82 12.71
N SER A 248 9.93 -8.98 13.18
CA SER A 248 8.70 -8.66 12.48
C SER A 248 8.74 -7.21 12.01
N TYR A 249 8.50 -7.01 10.72
CA TYR A 249 8.40 -5.71 10.06
C TYR A 249 6.93 -5.31 9.81
N VAL A 250 6.01 -5.87 10.59
CA VAL A 250 4.60 -5.47 10.52
C VAL A 250 4.47 -4.03 11.00
N VAL A 251 3.99 -3.17 10.12
CA VAL A 251 3.80 -1.75 10.41
C VAL A 251 2.70 -1.57 11.45
N THR A 252 3.03 -0.92 12.57
CA THR A 252 2.12 -0.63 13.67
C THR A 252 1.75 0.84 13.78
N GLY A 253 2.42 1.70 13.03
CA GLY A 253 2.16 3.12 12.97
C GLY A 253 3.16 3.84 12.09
N ASN A 254 2.82 5.08 11.73
CA ASN A 254 3.65 5.96 10.92
C ASN A 254 4.02 7.20 11.74
N HIS A 255 5.18 7.73 11.47
CA HIS A 255 5.72 8.93 12.12
C HIS A 255 6.13 9.93 11.05
N PRO A 256 5.59 11.17 11.03
CA PRO A 256 6.04 12.20 10.11
C PRO A 256 7.56 12.38 10.17
N ALA A 257 8.18 12.49 9.02
CA ALA A 257 9.63 12.60 8.90
C ALA A 257 10.04 13.69 7.92
N VAL A 258 11.27 14.18 8.07
CA VAL A 258 11.88 15.15 7.18
C VAL A 258 13.26 14.62 6.79
N ILE A 259 13.55 14.59 5.49
CA ILE A 259 14.87 14.23 4.99
C ILE A 259 15.72 15.51 4.78
N ARG A 260 17.02 15.34 4.63
CA ARG A 260 17.92 16.46 4.30
C ARG A 260 17.51 17.08 2.97
N GLU A 261 17.48 18.41 2.90
CA GLU A 261 17.16 19.15 1.68
C GLU A 261 18.03 18.74 0.48
N SER A 262 19.31 18.40 0.72
CA SER A 262 20.22 17.95 -0.33
C SER A 262 19.82 16.62 -1.00
N LEU A 263 18.88 15.86 -0.44
CA LEU A 263 18.34 14.63 -1.02
C LEU A 263 17.03 14.87 -1.78
N LEU A 264 16.37 16.00 -1.58
CA LEU A 264 15.11 16.30 -2.25
C LEU A 264 15.19 16.25 -3.79
N PRO A 265 16.26 16.74 -4.45
CA PRO A 265 16.37 16.62 -5.90
C PRO A 265 16.28 15.17 -6.40
N GLN A 266 16.91 14.23 -5.69
CA GLN A 266 16.84 12.80 -6.04
C GLN A 266 15.45 12.22 -5.79
N VAL A 267 14.77 12.70 -4.75
CA VAL A 267 13.40 12.29 -4.41
C VAL A 267 12.43 12.71 -5.51
N PHE A 268 12.53 13.95 -6.00
CA PHE A 268 11.71 14.42 -7.12
C PHE A 268 12.04 13.69 -8.43
N GLU A 269 13.32 13.53 -8.75
CA GLU A 269 13.75 12.80 -9.95
C GLU A 269 13.20 11.35 -9.98
N MET A 270 13.17 10.68 -8.83
CA MET A 270 12.58 9.34 -8.76
C MET A 270 11.08 9.35 -9.04
N ALA A 271 10.36 10.34 -8.55
CA ALA A 271 8.93 10.49 -8.79
C ALA A 271 8.63 10.76 -10.27
N ASP A 272 9.35 11.69 -10.89
CA ASP A 272 9.20 12.00 -12.31
C ASP A 272 9.48 10.77 -13.19
N LYS A 273 10.54 10.04 -12.92
CA LYS A 273 10.87 8.79 -13.61
C LYS A 273 9.79 7.72 -13.47
N LEU A 274 9.22 7.58 -12.27
CA LEU A 274 8.13 6.62 -12.03
C LEU A 274 6.87 7.00 -12.80
N VAL A 275 6.50 8.29 -12.80
CA VAL A 275 5.34 8.79 -13.53
C VAL A 275 5.53 8.61 -15.04
N GLU A 276 6.69 8.96 -15.59
CA GLU A 276 6.98 8.77 -17.01
C GLU A 276 6.96 7.29 -17.42
N SER A 277 7.38 6.38 -16.55
CA SER A 277 7.24 4.95 -16.77
C SER A 277 5.76 4.52 -16.74
N ALA A 278 4.99 5.00 -15.78
CA ALA A 278 3.57 4.68 -15.67
C ALA A 278 2.72 5.23 -16.83
N LYS A 279 3.09 6.37 -17.43
CA LYS A 279 2.41 6.92 -18.60
C LYS A 279 2.56 6.06 -19.87
N LYS A 280 3.52 5.14 -19.89
CA LYS A 280 3.75 4.23 -21.03
C LYS A 280 2.88 2.96 -20.97
N LEU A 281 2.23 2.71 -19.84
CA LEU A 281 1.34 1.57 -19.62
C LEU A 281 -0.07 1.85 -20.15
#